data_20d8c8f38614742567227d580b9c6291
#
_entry.id   20d8c8f38614742567227d580b9c6291
#
_cell.length_a   1.000
_cell.length_b   1.000
_cell.length_c   1.000
_cell.angle_alpha   90.00
_cell.angle_beta   90.00
_cell.angle_gamma   90.00
#
_symmetry.space_group_name_H-M   'P 1'
#
loop_
_entity.id
_entity.type
_entity.pdbx_description
1 polymer ?
#
loop_
_entity_poly.entity_id
_entity_poly.type
_entity_poly.pdbx_seq_one_letter_code
_entity_poly.pdbx_strand_id
1 'polypeptide(L)' 'RTFPHQTQKVFMMSRFENLTNREIAEKLGLSIKSVEFHITKGLKVLRTNLKDYLPSWVLLVI' A
#
# COMPACT_ATOMS: atom_id res chain seq x y z
N ARG A 1 12.18 5.05 -6.14
CA ARG A 1 12.50 4.46 -5.69
C ARG A 1 11.84 3.33 -5.13
N THR A 2 12.28 2.69 -4.31
CA THR A 2 11.69 1.48 -3.80
C THR A 2 10.96 1.73 -2.51
N PHE A 3 9.98 0.90 -2.25
CA PHE A 3 9.28 0.90 -0.99
C PHE A 3 10.17 0.30 0.06
N PRO A 4 10.03 0.71 1.31
CA PRO A 4 10.56 -0.09 2.40
C PRO A 4 9.96 -1.49 2.31
N HIS A 5 10.71 -2.48 2.68
CA HIS A 5 10.27 -3.87 2.55
C HIS A 5 8.93 -4.11 3.26
N GLN A 6 8.78 -3.57 4.45
CA GLN A 6 7.56 -3.75 5.22
C GLN A 6 6.35 -3.11 4.52
N THR A 7 6.54 -1.91 3.98
CA THR A 7 5.46 -1.23 3.26
C THR A 7 5.04 -2.02 2.04
N GLN A 8 6.01 -2.56 1.31
CA GLN A 8 5.72 -3.34 0.13
C GLN A 8 4.92 -4.59 0.49
N LYS A 9 5.30 -5.27 1.55
CA LYS A 9 4.63 -6.49 1.99
C LYS A 9 3.18 -6.21 2.37
N VAL A 10 2.97 -5.17 3.16
CA VAL A 10 1.62 -4.79 3.57
C VAL A 10 0.77 -4.42 2.37
N PHE A 11 1.33 -3.64 1.48
CA PHE A 11 0.61 -3.17 0.31
C PHE A 11 0.19 -4.34 -0.58
N MET A 12 1.09 -5.29 -0.79
CA MET A 12 0.78 -6.44 -1.63
C MET A 12 -0.30 -7.32 -1.02
N MET A 13 -0.26 -7.50 0.28
CA MET A 13 -1.31 -8.26 0.95
C MET A 13 -2.66 -7.60 0.80
N SER A 14 -2.69 -6.28 0.89
CA SER A 14 -3.93 -5.55 0.76
C SER A 14 -4.50 -5.62 -0.66
N ARG A 15 -3.63 -5.53 -1.66
CA ARG A 15 -4.09 -5.42 -3.04
C ARG A 15 -4.22 -6.75 -3.76
N PHE A 16 -3.33 -7.68 -3.48
CA PHE A 16 -3.30 -8.93 -4.23
C PHE A 16 -3.89 -10.10 -3.47
N GLU A 17 -3.87 -10.07 -2.15
CA GLU A 17 -4.43 -11.16 -1.37
C GLU A 17 -5.79 -10.79 -0.77
N ASN A 18 -6.23 -9.56 -1.00
CA ASN A 18 -7.54 -9.11 -0.53
C ASN A 18 -7.74 -9.23 0.97
N LEU A 19 -6.67 -9.06 1.72
CA LEU A 19 -6.78 -9.12 3.17
C LEU A 19 -7.21 -7.78 3.72
N THR A 20 -7.97 -7.82 4.80
CA THR A 20 -8.33 -6.58 5.48
C THR A 20 -7.13 -6.09 6.29
N ASN A 21 -7.18 -4.83 6.70
CA ASN A 21 -6.10 -4.27 7.51
C ASN A 21 -5.91 -5.08 8.79
N ARG A 22 -7.01 -5.55 9.37
CA ARG A 22 -6.93 -6.36 10.59
C ARG A 22 -6.22 -7.67 10.32
N GLU A 23 -6.55 -8.32 9.22
CA GLU A 23 -5.92 -9.60 8.88
C GLU A 23 -4.44 -9.43 8.63
N ILE A 24 -4.07 -8.35 7.94
CA ILE A 24 -2.67 -8.06 7.69
C ILE A 24 -1.94 -7.82 9.00
N ALA A 25 -2.56 -7.04 9.87
CA ALA A 25 -1.95 -6.74 11.16
C ALA A 25 -1.69 -8.01 11.95
N GLU A 26 -2.63 -8.93 11.95
CA GLU A 26 -2.47 -10.18 12.67
C GLU A 26 -1.38 -11.04 12.06
N LYS A 27 -1.33 -11.09 10.74
CA LYS A 27 -0.34 -11.91 10.05
C LYS A 27 1.08 -11.42 10.29
N LEU A 28 1.24 -10.13 10.32
CA LEU A 28 2.58 -9.53 10.42
C LEU A 28 2.95 -9.09 11.83
N GLY A 29 2.04 -9.26 12.77
CA GLY A 29 2.33 -8.83 14.15
C GLY A 29 2.38 -7.33 14.29
N LEU A 30 1.57 -6.60 13.53
CA LEU A 30 1.55 -5.14 13.57
C LEU A 30 0.23 -4.66 14.13
N SER A 31 0.18 -3.39 14.48
CA SER A 31 -1.08 -2.78 14.86
C SER A 31 -1.83 -2.39 13.59
N ILE A 32 -3.14 -2.24 13.70
CA ILE A 32 -3.95 -1.83 12.55
C ILE A 32 -3.51 -0.45 12.08
N LYS A 33 -3.15 0.41 13.00
CA LYS A 33 -2.67 1.75 12.65
C LYS A 33 -1.40 1.69 11.82
N SER A 34 -0.49 0.78 12.16
CA SER A 34 0.73 0.60 11.39
C SER A 34 0.42 0.15 9.98
N VAL A 35 -0.54 -0.78 9.85
CA VAL A 35 -0.93 -1.26 8.53
C VAL A 35 -1.49 -0.10 7.71
N GLU A 36 -2.37 0.70 8.29
CA GLU A 36 -2.93 1.84 7.60
C GLU A 36 -1.84 2.82 7.17
N PHE A 37 -0.87 3.03 8.02
CA PHE A 37 0.25 3.92 7.71
C PHE A 37 1.02 3.40 6.51
N HIS A 38 1.31 2.11 6.48
CA HIS A 38 2.06 1.53 5.37
C HIS A 38 1.30 1.59 4.06
N ILE A 39 -0.01 1.36 4.11
CA ILE A 39 -0.83 1.44 2.91
C ILE A 39 -0.87 2.85 2.37
N THR A 40 -1.08 3.83 3.25
CA THR A 40 -1.10 5.22 2.85
C THR A 40 0.23 5.64 2.24
N LYS A 41 1.32 5.22 2.87
CA LYS A 41 2.64 5.53 2.38
C LYS A 41 2.89 4.91 1.02
N GLY A 42 2.45 3.66 0.86
CA GLY A 42 2.62 2.98 -0.42
C GLY A 42 1.86 3.67 -1.54
N LEU A 43 0.62 4.06 -1.27
CA LEU A 43 -0.17 4.75 -2.27
C LEU A 43 0.45 6.09 -2.65
N LYS A 44 1.01 6.77 -1.67
CA LYS A 44 1.64 8.06 -1.91
C LYS A 44 2.86 7.91 -2.81
N VAL A 45 3.67 6.90 -2.55
CA VAL A 45 4.86 6.65 -3.34
C VAL A 45 4.48 6.29 -4.77
N LEU A 46 3.50 5.41 -4.93
CA LEU A 46 3.04 5.03 -6.26
C LEU A 46 2.50 6.22 -7.03
N ARG A 47 1.71 7.05 -6.36
CA ARG A 47 1.15 8.21 -7.02
C ARG A 47 2.24 9.15 -7.49
N THR A 48 3.27 9.32 -6.69
CA THR A 48 4.37 10.20 -7.04
C THR A 48 5.20 9.64 -8.18
N ASN A 49 5.49 8.35 -8.13
CA ASN A 49 6.38 7.75 -9.11
C ASN A 49 5.72 7.44 -10.45
N LEU A 50 4.42 7.18 -10.44
CA LEU A 50 3.74 6.73 -11.65
C LEU A 50 2.92 7.81 -12.33
N LYS A 51 2.79 8.96 -11.71
CA LYS A 51 1.91 9.99 -12.27
C LYS A 51 2.33 10.45 -13.66
N ASP A 52 3.61 10.31 -13.99
CA ASP A 52 4.10 10.72 -15.30
C ASP A 52 3.83 9.68 -16.38
N TYR A 53 3.47 8.48 -15.96
CA TYR A 53 3.25 7.38 -16.89
C TYR A 53 1.79 6.99 -17.03
N LEU A 54 0.96 7.42 -16.10
CA LEU A 54 -0.42 6.99 -16.06
C LEU A 54 -1.36 8.16 -16.33
N PRO A 55 -2.48 7.91 -16.98
CA PRO A 55 -3.48 8.96 -17.16
C PRO A 55 -4.13 9.32 -15.81
N SER A 56 -4.73 10.51 -15.79
CA SER A 56 -5.30 11.02 -14.56
C SER A 56 -6.35 10.10 -13.95
N TRP A 57 -7.13 9.46 -14.79
CA TRP A 57 -8.20 8.58 -14.27
C TRP A 57 -7.64 7.40 -13.49
N VAL A 58 -6.45 6.95 -13.85
CA VAL A 58 -5.83 5.85 -13.13
C VAL A 58 -5.46 6.30 -11.72
N LEU A 59 -5.02 7.55 -11.59
CA LEU A 59 -4.66 8.07 -10.29
C LEU A 59 -5.87 8.18 -9.36
N LEU A 60 -7.05 8.35 -9.94
CA LEU A 60 -8.27 8.40 -9.14
C LEU A 60 -8.64 7.04 -8.61
N VAL A 61 -8.28 5.99 -9.32
CA VAL A 61 -8.59 4.63 -8.91
C VAL A 61 -7.62 4.13 -7.86
N ILE A 62 -6.37 4.54 -7.99
CA ILE A 62 -5.36 4.16 -7.03
C ILE A 62 -5.56 4.88 -5.72
#